data_dadca99ea04de248a05e8ee4b5633b20
#
_entry.id   dadca99ea04de248a05e8ee4b5633b20
#
_cell.length_a   1.000
_cell.length_b   1.000
_cell.length_c   1.000
_cell.angle_alpha   90.00
_cell.angle_beta   90.00
_cell.angle_gamma   90.00
#
_symmetry.space_group_name_H-M   'P 1'
#
loop_
_entity.id
_entity.type
_entity.pdbx_description
1 polymer ?
#
loop_
_entity_poly.entity_id
_entity_poly.type
_entity_poly.pdbx_seq_one_letter_code
_entity_poly.pdbx_strand_id
1 'polypeptide(L)'
;SFVKLYNEINKHMDQMPEGVTFPLVKTRAIDDVPMLGLTLWSESYSDYQLSQMAQELETEIKKVNDVSITHKIGGRNRQLRVVLDKDKLASSGLDFLSVSQMIKANNTQLRSGSFDTNDTEFLVNTGKFLSSVADVENLVVGVQQNQPIYLKQIATIIDGPEVPQNYVSLGFGQASDKSQTYKSEYPAVTISIAKRKGADAMKIAEVVLDRVHHLRKTLIPDDVQIEITRNYGETASHKVSELLLHLIGSIFAVTLVVMLAMGWRGGLVVFLSVPITFALTLLSYYMLDYTLNRITLFALVFVTGIVVDDSIIIAENMHRHFKMKRLPFKQAALYAINEVGNPTILATFTVIASVLPMAFVSGLMGPYMAPMPIGASIAMILSLFVALTITPYLGYIFLREKDKKGGVEKVQKPLEETFIYKVYNKFERPLLESKAKRWLFLGGTFVLLMGTMVLFFTKSVAVKMLPFDNKNEFQIVIDMPEGTTLERTGVVTQEIAQYLSTRPEVVNYQNYI
;
A
#
# COMPACT_ATOMS: atom_id res chain seq x y z
N SER A 1 22.60 3.56 -7.74
CA SER A 1 22.60 4.68 -8.68
C SER A 1 22.57 6.06 -8.02
N PHE A 2 22.11 6.22 -6.77
CA PHE A 2 22.21 7.49 -6.03
C PHE A 2 23.65 8.01 -5.91
N VAL A 3 24.59 7.12 -5.59
CA VAL A 3 26.01 7.48 -5.52
C VAL A 3 26.52 8.08 -6.85
N LYS A 4 26.08 7.50 -7.98
CA LYS A 4 26.43 8.07 -9.29
C LYS A 4 25.82 9.45 -9.51
N LEU A 5 24.55 9.66 -9.11
CA LEU A 5 23.89 10.96 -9.22
C LEU A 5 24.58 12.01 -8.34
N TYR A 6 24.88 11.69 -7.09
CA TYR A 6 25.63 12.60 -6.21
C TYR A 6 27.02 12.92 -6.75
N ASN A 7 27.72 11.92 -7.30
CA ASN A 7 29.02 12.14 -7.91
C ASN A 7 28.95 13.06 -9.13
N GLU A 8 27.91 12.92 -9.98
CA GLU A 8 27.72 13.81 -11.13
C GLU A 8 27.33 15.23 -10.70
N ILE A 9 26.47 15.38 -9.70
CA ILE A 9 26.14 16.69 -9.12
C ILE A 9 27.41 17.36 -8.55
N ASN A 10 28.20 16.63 -7.77
CA ASN A 10 29.43 17.15 -7.18
C ASN A 10 30.47 17.55 -8.23
N LYS A 11 30.60 16.82 -9.35
CA LYS A 11 31.52 17.17 -10.43
C LYS A 11 31.20 18.49 -11.14
N HIS A 12 29.91 18.87 -11.13
CA HIS A 12 29.41 20.04 -11.85
C HIS A 12 29.01 21.20 -10.92
N MET A 13 29.36 21.11 -9.63
CA MET A 13 29.06 22.16 -8.65
C MET A 13 29.73 23.50 -8.99
N ASP A 14 30.93 23.44 -9.56
CA ASP A 14 31.71 24.60 -10.02
C ASP A 14 31.06 25.32 -11.22
N GLN A 15 30.19 24.63 -11.95
CA GLN A 15 29.48 25.19 -13.12
C GLN A 15 28.12 25.77 -12.74
N MET A 16 27.70 25.67 -11.49
CA MET A 16 26.44 26.25 -11.03
C MET A 16 26.53 27.77 -10.87
N PRO A 17 25.48 28.52 -11.26
CA PRO A 17 25.44 29.97 -11.06
C PRO A 17 25.58 30.35 -9.58
N GLU A 18 26.15 31.52 -9.31
CA GLU A 18 26.21 32.06 -7.95
C GLU A 18 24.83 32.23 -7.35
N GLY A 19 24.66 31.84 -6.09
CA GLY A 19 23.39 31.89 -5.36
C GLY A 19 22.53 30.62 -5.44
N VAL A 20 22.92 29.64 -6.26
CA VAL A 20 22.26 28.33 -6.29
C VAL A 20 22.71 27.48 -5.09
N THR A 21 21.75 27.02 -4.30
CA THR A 21 22.03 26.10 -3.19
C THR A 21 22.32 24.69 -3.71
N PHE A 22 23.01 23.88 -2.92
CA PHE A 22 23.26 22.47 -3.26
C PHE A 22 21.96 21.74 -3.55
N PRO A 23 21.82 21.04 -4.71
CA PRO A 23 20.61 20.32 -5.06
C PRO A 23 20.28 19.21 -4.05
N LEU A 24 19.09 19.28 -3.49
CA LEU A 24 18.60 18.26 -2.56
C LEU A 24 18.04 17.06 -3.33
N VAL A 25 18.73 15.93 -3.28
CA VAL A 25 18.25 14.67 -3.86
C VAL A 25 17.40 13.95 -2.81
N LYS A 26 16.08 13.93 -3.00
CA LYS A 26 15.16 13.16 -2.17
C LYS A 26 14.85 11.81 -2.81
N THR A 27 15.17 10.75 -2.09
CA THR A 27 14.72 9.41 -2.45
C THR A 27 13.24 9.26 -2.07
N ARG A 28 12.45 8.66 -2.94
CA ARG A 28 11.08 8.29 -2.62
C ARG A 28 10.92 6.79 -2.80
N ALA A 29 10.43 6.12 -1.79
CA ALA A 29 10.04 4.73 -1.81
C ALA A 29 8.51 4.60 -1.84
N ILE A 30 8.02 3.44 -2.24
CA ILE A 30 6.56 3.14 -2.20
C ILE A 30 6.06 3.19 -0.74
N ASP A 31 6.90 2.83 0.21
CA ASP A 31 6.57 2.84 1.64
C ASP A 31 6.48 4.25 2.25
N ASP A 32 6.98 5.28 1.56
CA ASP A 32 6.87 6.69 2.00
C ASP A 32 5.46 7.28 1.72
N VAL A 33 4.59 6.54 1.04
CA VAL A 33 3.21 6.96 0.80
C VAL A 33 2.45 6.98 2.13
N PRO A 34 1.80 8.11 2.49
CA PRO A 34 1.02 8.19 3.71
C PRO A 34 -0.09 7.15 3.73
N MET A 35 -0.08 6.29 4.74
CA MET A 35 -1.09 5.26 4.93
C MET A 35 -2.27 5.71 5.79
N LEU A 36 -2.04 6.69 6.66
CA LEU A 36 -3.04 7.23 7.55
C LEU A 36 -3.01 8.76 7.48
N GLY A 37 -4.16 9.39 7.38
CA GLY A 37 -4.37 10.82 7.40
C GLY A 37 -5.33 11.19 8.51
N LEU A 38 -4.87 12.03 9.45
CA LEU A 38 -5.64 12.55 10.57
C LEU A 38 -5.80 14.05 10.38
N THR A 39 -7.02 14.53 10.26
CA THR A 39 -7.32 15.94 10.03
C THR A 39 -8.00 16.53 11.24
N LEU A 40 -7.33 17.48 11.89
CA LEU A 40 -7.86 18.29 12.97
C LEU A 40 -8.62 19.46 12.35
N TRP A 41 -9.83 19.71 12.81
CA TRP A 41 -10.65 20.83 12.35
C TRP A 41 -11.54 21.36 13.48
N SER A 42 -11.98 22.60 13.38
CA SER A 42 -12.87 23.21 14.38
C SER A 42 -13.61 24.39 13.78
N GLU A 43 -14.76 24.73 14.37
CA GLU A 43 -15.51 25.96 14.09
C GLU A 43 -14.95 27.17 14.85
N SER A 44 -14.32 26.93 16.01
CA SER A 44 -13.90 27.97 16.95
C SER A 44 -12.42 28.29 16.89
N TYR A 45 -11.58 27.36 16.45
CA TYR A 45 -10.12 27.50 16.46
C TYR A 45 -9.59 27.89 15.07
N SER A 46 -8.62 28.80 15.07
CA SER A 46 -7.90 29.19 13.85
C SER A 46 -6.94 28.09 13.39
N ASP A 47 -6.54 28.13 12.12
CA ASP A 47 -5.51 27.28 11.52
C ASP A 47 -4.18 27.30 12.31
N TYR A 48 -3.81 28.45 12.90
CA TYR A 48 -2.64 28.60 13.75
C TYR A 48 -2.75 27.77 15.04
N GLN A 49 -3.88 27.87 15.73
CA GLN A 49 -4.11 27.12 16.98
C GLN A 49 -4.20 25.61 16.70
N LEU A 50 -4.90 25.23 15.63
CA LEU A 50 -4.95 23.84 15.19
C LEU A 50 -3.56 23.30 14.83
N SER A 51 -2.70 24.14 14.23
CA SER A 51 -1.31 23.78 13.92
C SER A 51 -0.48 23.46 15.15
N GLN A 52 -0.66 24.20 16.24
CA GLN A 52 0.04 23.93 17.51
C GLN A 52 -0.39 22.58 18.11
N MET A 53 -1.70 22.33 18.19
CA MET A 53 -2.23 21.05 18.68
C MET A 53 -1.79 19.86 17.81
N ALA A 54 -1.82 20.06 16.48
CA ALA A 54 -1.36 19.05 15.55
C ALA A 54 0.14 18.74 15.70
N GLN A 55 0.97 19.72 16.03
CA GLN A 55 2.40 19.54 16.29
C GLN A 55 2.66 18.70 17.54
N GLU A 56 1.90 18.91 18.59
CA GLU A 56 1.99 18.10 19.82
C GLU A 56 1.55 16.66 19.56
N LEU A 57 0.42 16.50 18.88
CA LEU A 57 -0.11 15.19 18.51
C LEU A 57 0.86 14.43 17.57
N GLU A 58 1.44 15.11 16.58
CA GLU A 58 2.45 14.55 15.68
C GLU A 58 3.66 14.03 16.45
N THR A 59 4.11 14.78 17.46
CA THR A 59 5.26 14.40 18.32
C THR A 59 4.97 13.11 19.09
N GLU A 60 3.75 12.95 19.58
CA GLU A 60 3.33 11.72 20.25
C GLU A 60 3.15 10.53 19.29
N ILE A 61 2.63 10.79 18.09
CA ILE A 61 2.50 9.76 17.05
C ILE A 61 3.87 9.24 16.60
N LYS A 62 4.88 10.10 16.52
CA LYS A 62 6.26 9.69 16.16
C LYS A 62 6.89 8.70 17.14
N LYS A 63 6.37 8.60 18.37
CA LYS A 63 6.84 7.61 19.36
C LYS A 63 6.29 6.20 19.12
N VAL A 64 5.30 6.06 18.26
CA VAL A 64 4.74 4.74 17.89
C VAL A 64 5.75 3.98 17.04
N ASN A 65 6.00 2.73 17.43
CA ASN A 65 6.92 1.86 16.69
C ASN A 65 6.47 1.69 15.24
N ASP A 66 7.46 1.61 14.33
CA ASP A 66 7.27 1.41 12.88
C ASP A 66 6.57 2.55 12.13
N VAL A 67 6.25 3.66 12.78
CA VAL A 67 6.00 4.93 12.11
C VAL A 67 7.33 5.43 11.54
N SER A 68 7.34 5.79 10.26
CA SER A 68 8.55 6.28 9.56
C SER A 68 8.54 7.80 9.48
N ILE A 69 7.70 8.33 8.62
CA ILE A 69 7.65 9.74 8.32
C ILE A 69 6.26 10.26 8.68
N THR A 70 6.23 11.39 9.37
CA THR A 70 5.00 12.15 9.59
C THR A 70 5.19 13.54 9.02
N HIS A 71 4.13 14.09 8.43
CA HIS A 71 4.12 15.46 7.94
C HIS A 71 2.84 16.15 8.39
N LYS A 72 3.02 17.31 8.98
CA LYS A 72 1.93 18.25 9.23
C LYS A 72 1.70 19.07 7.96
N ILE A 73 0.47 19.09 7.46
CA ILE A 73 0.07 19.80 6.24
C ILE A 73 -0.99 20.81 6.63
N GLY A 74 -0.77 22.07 6.27
CA GLY A 74 -1.62 23.17 6.68
C GLY A 74 -1.29 23.75 8.04
N GLY A 75 -2.01 24.80 8.37
CA GLY A 75 -1.78 25.62 9.52
C GLY A 75 -0.55 26.51 9.40
N ARG A 76 -0.55 27.60 10.14
CA ARG A 76 0.55 28.57 10.16
C ARG A 76 1.51 28.25 11.29
N ASN A 77 2.79 28.53 11.07
CA ASN A 77 3.80 28.43 12.12
C ASN A 77 3.82 29.72 12.94
N ARG A 78 4.31 29.61 14.19
CA ARG A 78 4.59 30.78 15.02
C ARG A 78 5.80 31.51 14.48
N GLN A 79 5.72 32.82 14.37
CA GLN A 79 6.87 33.69 14.08
C GLN A 79 6.86 34.95 14.92
N LEU A 80 8.04 35.47 15.22
CA LEU A 80 8.22 36.80 15.73
C LEU A 80 8.47 37.74 14.55
N ARG A 81 7.48 38.59 14.25
CA ARG A 81 7.55 39.52 13.13
C ARG A 81 8.03 40.87 13.62
N VAL A 82 9.16 41.33 13.09
CA VAL A 82 9.71 42.64 13.35
C VAL A 82 9.28 43.60 12.25
N VAL A 83 8.39 44.51 12.56
CA VAL A 83 7.89 45.55 11.64
C VAL A 83 8.64 46.86 11.94
N LEU A 84 9.60 47.18 11.08
CA LEU A 84 10.41 48.40 11.22
C LEU A 84 9.59 49.64 10.86
N ASP A 85 9.70 50.69 11.68
CA ASP A 85 9.14 52.00 11.45
C ASP A 85 10.14 52.82 10.61
N LYS A 86 9.76 53.21 9.42
CA LYS A 86 10.61 53.88 8.44
C LYS A 86 11.15 55.25 8.97
N ASP A 87 10.30 56.02 9.65
CA ASP A 87 10.66 57.34 10.14
C ASP A 87 11.60 57.26 11.35
N LYS A 88 11.33 56.31 12.23
CA LYS A 88 12.21 56.07 13.40
C LYS A 88 13.55 55.47 12.96
N LEU A 89 13.57 54.63 11.93
CA LEU A 89 14.80 54.08 11.38
C LEU A 89 15.67 55.21 10.79
N ALA A 90 15.07 56.08 9.97
CA ALA A 90 15.79 57.20 9.40
C ALA A 90 16.32 58.20 10.46
N SER A 91 15.49 58.55 11.47
CA SER A 91 15.91 59.45 12.56
C SER A 91 17.04 58.85 13.45
N SER A 92 17.13 57.55 13.52
CA SER A 92 18.18 56.83 14.25
C SER A 92 19.46 56.64 13.42
N GLY A 93 19.47 57.05 12.16
CA GLY A 93 20.62 56.89 11.26
C GLY A 93 20.94 55.43 10.93
N LEU A 94 19.95 54.55 11.06
CA LEU A 94 20.08 53.12 10.77
C LEU A 94 19.42 52.77 9.44
N ASP A 95 19.96 51.79 8.74
CA ASP A 95 19.36 51.22 7.56
C ASP A 95 18.80 49.83 7.81
N PHE A 96 17.87 49.39 6.94
CA PHE A 96 17.22 48.09 7.05
C PHE A 96 18.20 46.91 7.05
N LEU A 97 19.23 46.98 6.21
CA LEU A 97 20.20 45.88 6.07
C LEU A 97 21.02 45.69 7.32
N SER A 98 21.51 46.81 7.92
CA SER A 98 22.25 46.80 9.17
C SER A 98 21.43 46.21 10.33
N VAL A 99 20.18 46.60 10.47
CA VAL A 99 19.28 46.03 11.50
C VAL A 99 19.06 44.53 11.27
N SER A 100 18.80 44.12 10.03
CA SER A 100 18.62 42.70 9.67
C SER A 100 19.86 41.87 9.98
N GLN A 101 21.05 42.38 9.66
CA GLN A 101 22.34 41.72 10.01
C GLN A 101 22.55 41.62 11.50
N MET A 102 22.23 42.67 12.27
CA MET A 102 22.34 42.66 13.74
C MET A 102 21.39 41.64 14.36
N ILE A 103 20.14 41.54 13.91
CA ILE A 103 19.19 40.52 14.39
C ILE A 103 19.75 39.12 14.11
N LYS A 104 20.24 38.88 12.88
CA LYS A 104 20.82 37.61 12.47
C LYS A 104 22.07 37.25 13.28
N ALA A 105 22.97 38.21 13.52
CA ALA A 105 24.19 38.00 14.30
C ALA A 105 23.90 37.66 15.76
N ASN A 106 22.87 38.27 16.35
CA ASN A 106 22.49 38.03 17.74
C ASN A 106 21.58 36.82 17.96
N ASN A 107 21.07 36.20 16.87
CA ASN A 107 20.24 34.98 16.93
C ASN A 107 21.12 33.76 16.67
N THR A 108 22.23 33.63 17.37
CA THR A 108 23.19 32.53 17.24
C THR A 108 23.70 32.08 18.61
N GLN A 109 23.97 30.80 18.70
CA GLN A 109 24.63 30.20 19.88
C GLN A 109 25.85 29.42 19.40
N LEU A 110 27.01 29.77 19.96
CA LEU A 110 28.27 29.15 19.60
C LEU A 110 28.87 28.46 20.84
N ARG A 111 29.34 27.23 20.64
CA ARG A 111 30.15 26.55 21.65
C ARG A 111 31.54 27.19 21.67
N SER A 112 31.83 27.93 22.71
CA SER A 112 33.08 28.71 22.85
C SER A 112 34.23 27.93 23.48
N GLY A 113 33.93 26.79 24.10
CA GLY A 113 34.92 25.93 24.75
C GLY A 113 34.33 25.05 25.84
N SER A 114 35.19 24.44 26.63
CA SER A 114 34.82 23.68 27.82
C SER A 114 35.91 23.86 28.87
N PHE A 115 35.55 23.64 30.13
CA PHE A 115 36.50 23.54 31.23
C PHE A 115 36.10 22.41 32.17
N ASP A 116 37.08 21.76 32.78
CA ASP A 116 36.89 20.64 33.69
C ASP A 116 36.99 21.06 35.14
N THR A 117 36.05 20.64 35.97
CA THR A 117 36.07 20.82 37.42
C THR A 117 35.44 19.61 38.09
N ASN A 118 36.15 19.01 39.08
CA ASN A 118 35.69 17.83 39.82
C ASN A 118 35.25 16.67 38.93
N ASP A 119 36.07 16.28 37.96
CA ASP A 119 35.82 15.22 37.00
C ASP A 119 34.54 15.43 36.14
N THR A 120 34.06 16.66 36.03
CA THR A 120 32.90 17.03 35.23
C THR A 120 33.29 18.10 34.20
N GLU A 121 33.04 17.85 32.93
CA GLU A 121 33.23 18.81 31.84
C GLU A 121 32.05 19.78 31.78
N PHE A 122 32.33 21.06 31.85
CA PHE A 122 31.37 22.16 31.66
C PHE A 122 31.54 22.76 30.28
N LEU A 123 30.48 22.75 29.50
CA LEU A 123 30.44 23.33 28.16
C LEU A 123 30.10 24.82 28.26
N VAL A 124 30.94 25.65 27.67
CA VAL A 124 30.70 27.10 27.59
C VAL A 124 30.07 27.44 26.26
N ASN A 125 28.83 27.94 26.30
CA ASN A 125 28.14 28.45 25.14
C ASN A 125 28.06 29.98 25.23
N THR A 126 28.39 30.66 24.12
CA THR A 126 28.26 32.11 23.98
C THR A 126 27.11 32.44 23.06
N GLY A 127 26.30 33.41 23.44
CA GLY A 127 25.08 33.79 22.75
C GLY A 127 23.88 32.92 23.13
N LYS A 128 22.71 33.27 22.64
CA LYS A 128 21.47 32.51 22.76
C LYS A 128 20.59 32.77 21.56
N PHE A 129 19.71 31.82 21.28
CA PHE A 129 18.64 32.03 20.29
C PHE A 129 17.56 32.95 20.88
N LEU A 130 17.02 33.84 20.06
CA LEU A 130 15.90 34.70 20.40
C LEU A 130 14.63 33.87 20.50
N SER A 131 14.07 33.71 21.69
CA SER A 131 12.94 32.81 21.96
C SER A 131 11.66 33.53 22.40
N SER A 132 11.78 34.78 22.84
CA SER A 132 10.65 35.57 23.33
C SER A 132 10.61 36.96 22.71
N VAL A 133 9.43 37.59 22.76
CA VAL A 133 9.26 39.00 22.36
C VAL A 133 10.22 39.90 23.11
N ALA A 134 10.38 39.69 24.40
CA ALA A 134 11.27 40.48 25.24
C ALA A 134 12.74 40.37 24.82
N ASP A 135 13.19 39.18 24.37
CA ASP A 135 14.56 39.01 23.84
C ASP A 135 14.76 39.87 22.58
N VAL A 136 13.78 39.91 21.70
CA VAL A 136 13.84 40.66 20.44
C VAL A 136 13.71 42.16 20.71
N GLU A 137 12.80 42.59 21.56
CA GLU A 137 12.59 44.00 21.92
C GLU A 137 13.83 44.65 22.53
N ASN A 138 14.55 43.94 23.38
CA ASN A 138 15.72 44.44 24.08
C ASN A 138 17.04 44.23 23.30
N LEU A 139 16.95 43.80 22.03
CA LEU A 139 18.12 43.67 21.18
C LEU A 139 18.69 45.04 20.86
N VAL A 140 20.00 45.24 21.08
CA VAL A 140 20.72 46.44 20.67
C VAL A 140 21.05 46.35 19.19
N VAL A 141 20.52 47.24 18.38
CA VAL A 141 20.66 47.28 16.92
C VAL A 141 21.52 48.43 16.39
N GLY A 142 21.96 49.29 17.30
CA GLY A 142 22.84 50.39 16.96
C GLY A 142 23.25 51.20 18.21
N VAL A 143 24.12 52.20 18.00
CA VAL A 143 24.55 53.15 19.04
C VAL A 143 24.50 54.54 18.42
N GLN A 144 23.79 55.48 19.06
CA GLN A 144 23.72 56.90 18.68
C GLN A 144 24.10 57.75 19.88
N GLN A 145 24.99 58.71 19.68
CA GLN A 145 25.46 59.61 20.73
C GLN A 145 25.92 58.87 22.03
N ASN A 146 26.59 57.73 21.87
CA ASN A 146 27.05 56.85 22.93
C ASN A 146 25.92 56.14 23.74
N GLN A 147 24.68 56.14 23.24
CA GLN A 147 23.55 55.43 23.83
C GLN A 147 23.11 54.27 22.94
N PRO A 148 22.80 53.09 23.51
CA PRO A 148 22.35 51.96 22.75
C PRO A 148 20.92 52.21 22.21
N ILE A 149 20.70 51.87 20.94
CA ILE A 149 19.37 51.87 20.31
C ILE A 149 18.81 50.44 20.39
N TYR A 150 17.71 50.30 21.11
CA TYR A 150 17.01 49.00 21.22
C TYR A 150 16.01 48.83 20.08
N LEU A 151 15.81 47.59 19.64
CA LEU A 151 14.91 47.28 18.54
C LEU A 151 13.48 47.77 18.79
N LYS A 152 12.97 47.72 20.01
CA LYS A 152 11.65 48.25 20.42
C LYS A 152 11.46 49.73 20.14
N GLN A 153 12.54 50.50 20.01
CA GLN A 153 12.47 51.96 19.73
C GLN A 153 12.17 52.24 18.25
N ILE A 154 12.59 51.35 17.36
CA ILE A 154 12.50 51.50 15.90
C ILE A 154 11.59 50.47 15.21
N ALA A 155 11.06 49.51 15.95
CA ALA A 155 10.21 48.46 15.40
C ALA A 155 9.07 48.08 16.36
N THR A 156 8.02 47.53 15.80
CA THR A 156 6.96 46.82 16.52
C THR A 156 7.18 45.32 16.35
N ILE A 157 7.26 44.60 17.48
CA ILE A 157 7.44 43.16 17.47
C ILE A 157 6.07 42.49 17.68
N ILE A 158 5.69 41.64 16.75
CA ILE A 158 4.41 40.91 16.77
C ILE A 158 4.71 39.43 16.90
N ASP A 159 4.26 38.83 18.01
CA ASP A 159 4.27 37.37 18.19
C ASP A 159 2.95 36.81 17.69
N GLY A 160 3.00 35.98 16.69
CA GLY A 160 1.77 35.46 16.09
C GLY A 160 2.03 34.51 14.92
N PRO A 161 0.97 34.21 14.17
CA PRO A 161 1.07 33.34 13.01
C PRO A 161 1.87 34.01 11.88
N GLU A 162 2.56 33.19 11.10
CA GLU A 162 3.16 33.61 9.83
C GLU A 162 2.11 34.07 8.83
N VAL A 163 2.53 34.80 7.81
CA VAL A 163 1.67 35.14 6.68
C VAL A 163 1.23 33.86 5.98
N PRO A 164 -0.05 33.66 5.66
CA PRO A 164 -0.53 32.45 5.00
C PRO A 164 0.25 32.18 3.72
N GLN A 165 0.82 30.98 3.60
CA GLN A 165 1.49 30.48 2.41
C GLN A 165 0.71 29.34 1.76
N ASN A 166 -0.21 28.75 2.50
CA ASN A 166 -1.13 27.73 2.06
C ASN A 166 -2.43 27.82 2.88
N TYR A 167 -3.49 27.29 2.32
CA TYR A 167 -4.75 27.10 3.02
C TYR A 167 -5.12 25.61 2.98
N VAL A 168 -5.57 25.09 4.12
CA VAL A 168 -6.15 23.74 4.22
C VAL A 168 -7.51 23.84 4.87
N SER A 169 -8.51 23.30 4.18
CA SER A 169 -9.88 23.23 4.68
C SER A 169 -10.46 21.81 4.55
N LEU A 170 -11.40 21.50 5.41
CA LEU A 170 -12.20 20.27 5.40
C LEU A 170 -13.67 20.63 5.25
N GLY A 171 -14.37 19.93 4.35
CA GLY A 171 -15.81 20.01 4.22
C GLY A 171 -16.44 18.62 4.13
N PHE A 172 -17.75 18.57 4.35
CA PHE A 172 -18.51 17.31 4.34
C PHE A 172 -19.47 17.26 3.15
N GLY A 173 -19.49 16.12 2.46
CA GLY A 173 -20.41 15.83 1.39
C GLY A 173 -21.67 15.14 1.86
N GLN A 174 -22.62 14.91 0.95
CA GLN A 174 -23.95 14.38 1.29
C GLN A 174 -23.94 12.96 1.88
N ALA A 175 -22.92 12.16 1.57
CA ALA A 175 -22.76 10.80 2.13
C ALA A 175 -22.32 10.80 3.60
N SER A 176 -21.94 11.95 4.16
CA SER A 176 -21.52 12.06 5.56
C SER A 176 -22.71 12.27 6.49
N ASP A 177 -22.74 11.54 7.61
CA ASP A 177 -23.69 11.77 8.70
C ASP A 177 -23.56 13.18 9.30
N LYS A 178 -22.39 13.80 9.13
CA LYS A 178 -22.07 15.15 9.60
C LYS A 178 -22.57 16.26 8.66
N SER A 179 -22.97 15.95 7.44
CA SER A 179 -23.38 16.94 6.41
C SER A 179 -24.58 17.79 6.82
N GLN A 180 -25.45 17.28 7.65
CA GLN A 180 -26.63 18.02 8.15
C GLN A 180 -26.25 19.08 9.19
N THR A 181 -25.22 18.81 9.99
CA THR A 181 -24.75 19.67 11.06
C THR A 181 -23.71 20.68 10.56
N TYR A 182 -22.77 20.21 9.74
CA TYR A 182 -21.63 20.99 9.28
C TYR A 182 -21.72 21.27 7.77
N LYS A 183 -22.24 22.43 7.41
CA LYS A 183 -22.55 22.82 6.01
C LYS A 183 -21.47 23.66 5.35
N SER A 184 -20.49 24.14 6.11
CA SER A 184 -19.43 25.02 5.64
C SER A 184 -18.10 24.26 5.52
N GLU A 185 -17.12 24.89 4.94
CA GLU A 185 -15.72 24.47 5.02
C GLU A 185 -15.10 25.05 6.30
N TYR A 186 -14.30 24.23 6.96
CA TYR A 186 -13.66 24.56 8.21
C TYR A 186 -12.12 24.57 8.04
N PRO A 187 -11.41 25.50 8.69
CA PRO A 187 -9.96 25.47 8.71
C PRO A 187 -9.50 24.13 9.30
N ALA A 188 -8.51 23.53 8.67
CA ALA A 188 -8.06 22.21 9.03
C ALA A 188 -6.54 22.09 8.97
N VAL A 189 -6.01 21.13 9.74
CA VAL A 189 -4.59 20.73 9.71
C VAL A 189 -4.53 19.22 9.64
N THR A 190 -3.84 18.70 8.64
CA THR A 190 -3.72 17.27 8.43
C THR A 190 -2.36 16.75 8.85
N ILE A 191 -2.34 15.68 9.63
CA ILE A 191 -1.15 14.90 9.95
C ILE A 191 -1.16 13.68 9.05
N SER A 192 -0.23 13.61 8.12
CA SER A 192 -0.02 12.46 7.25
C SER A 192 1.04 11.54 7.87
N ILE A 193 0.78 10.23 7.87
CA ILE A 193 1.60 9.24 8.58
C ILE A 193 1.97 8.13 7.60
N ALA A 194 3.27 7.90 7.43
CA ALA A 194 3.82 6.81 6.64
C ALA A 194 4.46 5.75 7.55
N LYS A 195 4.49 4.51 7.07
CA LYS A 195 5.06 3.37 7.80
C LYS A 195 6.48 3.04 7.35
N ARG A 196 7.22 2.32 8.18
CA ARG A 196 8.51 1.72 7.77
C ARG A 196 8.29 0.62 6.73
N LYS A 197 9.30 0.42 5.91
CA LYS A 197 9.33 -0.68 4.93
C LYS A 197 9.13 -2.03 5.64
N GLY A 198 8.25 -2.87 5.08
CA GLY A 198 7.95 -4.19 5.63
C GLY A 198 7.00 -4.20 6.84
N ALA A 199 6.69 -3.05 7.44
CA ALA A 199 5.80 -2.98 8.58
C ALA A 199 4.33 -3.17 8.21
N ASP A 200 3.53 -3.68 9.15
CA ASP A 200 2.11 -3.95 8.98
C ASP A 200 1.27 -2.67 9.12
N ALA A 201 0.67 -2.23 8.01
CA ALA A 201 -0.14 -1.03 7.97
C ALA A 201 -1.41 -1.12 8.83
N MET A 202 -2.02 -2.32 8.96
CA MET A 202 -3.23 -2.52 9.77
C MET A 202 -2.93 -2.30 11.24
N LYS A 203 -1.88 -2.97 11.73
CA LYS A 203 -1.46 -2.88 13.13
C LYS A 203 -1.00 -1.47 13.51
N ILE A 204 -0.24 -0.80 12.64
CA ILE A 204 0.22 0.56 12.90
C ILE A 204 -0.96 1.54 12.95
N ALA A 205 -1.90 1.43 12.00
CA ALA A 205 -3.10 2.27 12.00
C ALA A 205 -3.89 2.11 13.30
N GLU A 206 -4.11 0.88 13.74
CA GLU A 206 -4.82 0.57 14.99
C GLU A 206 -4.10 1.20 16.20
N VAL A 207 -2.79 0.95 16.36
CA VAL A 207 -2.00 1.48 17.49
C VAL A 207 -1.95 3.01 17.47
N VAL A 208 -1.84 3.64 16.29
CA VAL A 208 -1.87 5.10 16.17
C VAL A 208 -3.23 5.66 16.55
N LEU A 209 -4.32 5.06 16.06
CA LEU A 209 -5.68 5.51 16.37
C LEU A 209 -6.00 5.35 17.87
N ASP A 210 -5.60 4.25 18.50
CA ASP A 210 -5.72 4.05 19.94
C ASP A 210 -4.93 5.10 20.71
N ARG A 211 -3.69 5.39 20.28
CA ARG A 211 -2.86 6.44 20.89
C ARG A 211 -3.54 7.80 20.79
N VAL A 212 -4.07 8.15 19.60
CA VAL A 212 -4.81 9.40 19.37
C VAL A 212 -6.05 9.48 20.24
N HIS A 213 -6.81 8.39 20.37
CA HIS A 213 -7.99 8.34 21.22
C HIS A 213 -7.68 8.60 22.70
N HIS A 214 -6.57 8.03 23.19
CA HIS A 214 -6.10 8.29 24.57
C HIS A 214 -5.64 9.75 24.76
N LEU A 215 -4.91 10.29 23.78
CA LEU A 215 -4.37 11.65 23.85
C LEU A 215 -5.43 12.73 23.66
N ARG A 216 -6.53 12.43 22.96
CA ARG A 216 -7.63 13.36 22.73
C ARG A 216 -8.16 13.98 24.02
N LYS A 217 -8.25 13.19 25.09
CA LYS A 217 -8.77 13.65 26.40
C LYS A 217 -7.84 14.61 27.15
N THR A 218 -6.55 14.65 26.77
CA THR A 218 -5.53 15.39 27.50
C THR A 218 -4.90 16.53 26.71
N LEU A 219 -4.78 16.36 25.38
CA LEU A 219 -4.07 17.31 24.51
C LEU A 219 -5.01 18.15 23.64
N ILE A 220 -6.24 17.72 23.41
CA ILE A 220 -7.12 18.32 22.41
C ILE A 220 -8.44 18.74 23.09
N PRO A 221 -8.84 20.03 23.00
CA PRO A 221 -10.12 20.49 23.49
C PRO A 221 -11.29 19.78 22.79
N ASP A 222 -12.44 19.70 23.48
CA ASP A 222 -13.63 19.01 22.97
C ASP A 222 -14.19 19.66 21.68
N ASP A 223 -13.97 20.95 21.48
CA ASP A 223 -14.39 21.72 20.30
C ASP A 223 -13.55 21.44 19.05
N VAL A 224 -12.41 20.75 19.20
CA VAL A 224 -11.57 20.31 18.08
C VAL A 224 -11.90 18.87 17.75
N GLN A 225 -12.29 18.66 16.50
CA GLN A 225 -12.61 17.33 15.99
C GLN A 225 -11.43 16.76 15.20
N ILE A 226 -11.28 15.44 15.27
CA ILE A 226 -10.31 14.69 14.45
C ILE A 226 -11.09 13.82 13.48
N GLU A 227 -10.83 14.01 12.20
CA GLU A 227 -11.38 13.18 11.11
C GLU A 227 -10.31 12.28 10.53
N ILE A 228 -10.65 11.00 10.36
CA ILE A 228 -9.78 10.06 9.66
C ILE A 228 -10.06 10.21 8.17
N THR A 229 -9.20 10.94 7.48
CA THR A 229 -9.41 11.26 6.05
C THR A 229 -8.75 10.26 5.12
N ARG A 230 -7.83 9.46 5.64
CA ARG A 230 -7.23 8.32 4.93
C ARG A 230 -6.92 7.21 5.92
N ASN A 231 -7.29 5.96 5.60
CA ASN A 231 -6.94 4.78 6.38
C ASN A 231 -6.68 3.58 5.47
N TYR A 232 -5.45 3.45 4.99
CA TYR A 232 -5.05 2.29 4.19
C TYR A 232 -4.87 1.02 5.03
N GLY A 233 -4.72 1.14 6.35
CA GLY A 233 -4.71 -0.01 7.26
C GLY A 233 -6.05 -0.74 7.24
N GLU A 234 -7.15 -0.01 7.36
CA GLU A 234 -8.51 -0.56 7.28
C GLU A 234 -8.80 -1.15 5.89
N THR A 235 -8.44 -0.42 4.82
CA THR A 235 -8.57 -0.92 3.44
C THR A 235 -7.79 -2.21 3.24
N ALA A 236 -6.56 -2.31 3.77
CA ALA A 236 -5.74 -3.51 3.71
C ALA A 236 -6.39 -4.67 4.49
N SER A 237 -6.90 -4.43 5.71
CA SER A 237 -7.60 -5.41 6.54
C SER A 237 -8.81 -5.99 5.81
N HIS A 238 -9.65 -5.11 5.24
CA HIS A 238 -10.83 -5.53 4.50
C HIS A 238 -10.45 -6.40 3.28
N LYS A 239 -9.43 -5.98 2.50
CA LYS A 239 -8.97 -6.73 1.33
C LYS A 239 -8.32 -8.07 1.68
N VAL A 240 -7.57 -8.14 2.78
CA VAL A 240 -6.99 -9.40 3.27
C VAL A 240 -8.10 -10.36 3.69
N SER A 241 -9.09 -9.88 4.46
CA SER A 241 -10.22 -10.70 4.90
C SER A 241 -11.07 -11.20 3.73
N GLU A 242 -11.34 -10.35 2.73
CA GLU A 242 -12.04 -10.72 1.51
C GLU A 242 -11.30 -11.82 0.73
N LEU A 243 -9.98 -11.66 0.54
CA LEU A 243 -9.16 -12.65 -0.17
C LEU A 243 -9.05 -13.98 0.58
N LEU A 244 -8.96 -13.96 1.92
CA LEU A 244 -8.99 -15.18 2.74
C LEU A 244 -10.33 -15.91 2.62
N LEU A 245 -11.44 -15.17 2.62
CA LEU A 245 -12.76 -15.75 2.39
C LEU A 245 -12.86 -16.41 1.00
N HIS A 246 -12.35 -15.73 -0.04
CA HIS A 246 -12.30 -16.28 -1.40
C HIS A 246 -11.38 -17.52 -1.47
N LEU A 247 -10.26 -17.53 -0.78
CA LEU A 247 -9.36 -18.69 -0.71
C LEU A 247 -10.07 -19.90 -0.08
N ILE A 248 -10.72 -19.72 1.06
CA ILE A 248 -11.50 -20.76 1.73
C ILE A 248 -12.65 -21.23 0.84
N GLY A 249 -13.39 -20.28 0.25
CA GLY A 249 -14.48 -20.59 -0.67
C GLY A 249 -14.04 -21.39 -1.90
N SER A 250 -12.88 -21.08 -2.47
CA SER A 250 -12.31 -21.81 -3.60
C SER A 250 -11.93 -23.26 -3.23
N ILE A 251 -11.35 -23.47 -2.04
CA ILE A 251 -11.04 -24.83 -1.53
C ILE A 251 -12.32 -25.66 -1.41
N PHE A 252 -13.39 -25.07 -0.84
CA PHE A 252 -14.68 -25.76 -0.74
C PHE A 252 -15.29 -26.05 -2.12
N ALA A 253 -15.28 -25.10 -3.04
CA ALA A 253 -15.83 -25.26 -4.38
C ALA A 253 -15.11 -26.38 -5.16
N VAL A 254 -13.77 -26.38 -5.14
CA VAL A 254 -12.98 -27.43 -5.79
C VAL A 254 -13.24 -28.78 -5.14
N THR A 255 -13.25 -28.84 -3.79
CA THR A 255 -13.56 -30.08 -3.05
C THR A 255 -14.92 -30.63 -3.43
N LEU A 256 -15.93 -29.76 -3.58
CA LEU A 256 -17.27 -30.17 -4.00
C LEU A 256 -17.27 -30.78 -5.41
N VAL A 257 -16.58 -30.14 -6.35
CA VAL A 257 -16.46 -30.67 -7.73
C VAL A 257 -15.78 -32.05 -7.72
N VAL A 258 -14.68 -32.19 -7.00
CA VAL A 258 -13.99 -33.49 -6.87
C VAL A 258 -14.86 -34.54 -6.17
N MET A 259 -15.63 -34.12 -5.16
CA MET A 259 -16.57 -35.02 -4.47
C MET A 259 -17.67 -35.53 -5.42
N LEU A 260 -18.16 -34.67 -6.32
CA LEU A 260 -19.13 -35.08 -7.33
C LEU A 260 -18.53 -36.03 -8.37
N ALA A 261 -17.27 -35.83 -8.74
CA ALA A 261 -16.59 -36.67 -9.76
C ALA A 261 -16.08 -38.01 -9.18
N MET A 262 -15.44 -37.98 -8.03
CA MET A 262 -14.76 -39.17 -7.45
C MET A 262 -15.46 -39.74 -6.20
N GLY A 263 -16.54 -39.10 -5.77
CA GLY A 263 -17.24 -39.44 -4.53
C GLY A 263 -16.61 -38.78 -3.29
N TRP A 264 -17.30 -38.88 -2.14
CA TRP A 264 -16.94 -38.17 -0.91
C TRP A 264 -15.52 -38.49 -0.39
N ARG A 265 -15.04 -39.72 -0.61
CA ARG A 265 -13.70 -40.15 -0.20
C ARG A 265 -12.60 -39.49 -1.02
N GLY A 266 -12.80 -39.35 -2.34
CA GLY A 266 -11.90 -38.61 -3.22
C GLY A 266 -11.86 -37.14 -2.87
N GLY A 267 -13.03 -36.54 -2.64
CA GLY A 267 -13.13 -35.18 -2.16
C GLY A 267 -12.41 -34.93 -0.84
N LEU A 268 -12.48 -35.87 0.11
CA LEU A 268 -11.79 -35.75 1.41
C LEU A 268 -10.26 -35.76 1.26
N VAL A 269 -9.70 -36.57 0.37
CA VAL A 269 -8.25 -36.59 0.10
C VAL A 269 -7.79 -35.22 -0.38
N VAL A 270 -8.47 -34.63 -1.34
CA VAL A 270 -8.13 -33.31 -1.88
C VAL A 270 -8.38 -32.20 -0.85
N PHE A 271 -9.49 -32.27 -0.11
CA PHE A 271 -9.81 -31.33 0.96
C PHE A 271 -8.73 -31.23 2.04
N LEU A 272 -8.06 -32.34 2.34
CA LEU A 272 -6.96 -32.35 3.32
C LEU A 272 -5.61 -31.95 2.71
N SER A 273 -5.34 -32.34 1.45
CA SER A 273 -4.07 -32.04 0.77
C SER A 273 -3.86 -30.55 0.54
N VAL A 274 -4.93 -29.84 0.15
CA VAL A 274 -4.84 -28.41 -0.25
C VAL A 274 -4.48 -27.49 0.93
N PRO A 275 -5.15 -27.54 2.08
CA PRO A 275 -4.75 -26.74 3.25
C PRO A 275 -3.32 -27.02 3.72
N ILE A 276 -2.85 -28.30 3.62
CA ILE A 276 -1.47 -28.65 3.97
C ILE A 276 -0.49 -27.92 3.03
N THR A 277 -0.77 -27.92 1.73
CA THR A 277 0.07 -27.19 0.75
C THR A 277 0.12 -25.70 1.07
N PHE A 278 -1.03 -25.08 1.37
CA PHE A 278 -1.06 -23.67 1.73
C PHE A 278 -0.37 -23.37 3.06
N ALA A 279 -0.51 -24.23 4.06
CA ALA A 279 0.22 -24.08 5.33
C ALA A 279 1.74 -24.12 5.11
N LEU A 280 2.23 -25.04 4.28
CA LEU A 280 3.65 -25.11 3.90
C LEU A 280 4.09 -23.88 3.11
N THR A 281 3.23 -23.35 2.22
CA THR A 281 3.52 -22.14 1.44
C THR A 281 3.60 -20.91 2.35
N LEU A 282 2.67 -20.77 3.30
CA LEU A 282 2.70 -19.69 4.30
C LEU A 282 3.93 -19.78 5.22
N LEU A 283 4.31 -20.99 5.62
CA LEU A 283 5.55 -21.22 6.35
C LEU A 283 6.77 -20.79 5.54
N SER A 284 6.79 -21.08 4.23
CA SER A 284 7.88 -20.66 3.34
C SER A 284 7.91 -19.14 3.18
N TYR A 285 6.76 -18.47 3.12
CA TYR A 285 6.68 -17.01 3.11
C TYR A 285 7.28 -16.42 4.39
N TYR A 286 6.94 -16.99 5.55
CA TYR A 286 7.51 -16.57 6.82
C TYR A 286 9.04 -16.72 6.86
N MET A 287 9.57 -17.85 6.37
CA MET A 287 11.03 -18.11 6.33
C MET A 287 11.79 -17.20 5.35
N LEU A 288 11.11 -16.67 4.33
CA LEU A 288 11.68 -15.78 3.30
C LEU A 288 11.39 -14.29 3.58
N ASP A 289 10.88 -13.94 4.75
CA ASP A 289 10.51 -12.58 5.14
C ASP A 289 9.47 -11.92 4.20
N TYR A 290 8.65 -12.72 3.54
CA TYR A 290 7.51 -12.19 2.79
C TYR A 290 6.36 -11.83 3.72
N THR A 291 5.84 -10.62 3.56
CA THR A 291 4.63 -10.20 4.28
C THR A 291 3.38 -10.79 3.64
N LEU A 292 2.40 -11.13 4.47
CA LEU A 292 1.07 -11.50 3.99
C LEU A 292 0.31 -10.24 3.57
N ASN A 293 0.28 -9.98 2.29
CA ASN A 293 -0.33 -8.79 1.71
C ASN A 293 -1.25 -9.17 0.54
N ARG A 294 -1.92 -8.16 -0.04
CA ARG A 294 -2.83 -8.37 -1.16
C ARG A 294 -2.19 -9.15 -2.33
N ILE A 295 -0.93 -8.88 -2.66
CA ILE A 295 -0.25 -9.50 -3.80
C ILE A 295 0.07 -10.97 -3.51
N THR A 296 0.60 -11.27 -2.32
CA THR A 296 0.91 -12.64 -1.91
C THR A 296 -0.34 -13.50 -1.74
N LEU A 297 -1.43 -12.93 -1.18
CA LEU A 297 -2.71 -13.63 -1.09
C LEU A 297 -3.37 -13.84 -2.46
N PHE A 298 -3.30 -12.84 -3.35
CA PHE A 298 -3.78 -12.99 -4.72
C PHE A 298 -3.02 -14.10 -5.45
N ALA A 299 -1.70 -14.22 -5.24
CA ALA A 299 -0.92 -15.32 -5.77
C ALA A 299 -1.45 -16.68 -5.30
N LEU A 300 -1.78 -16.81 -4.01
CA LEU A 300 -2.34 -18.06 -3.46
C LEU A 300 -3.72 -18.38 -4.06
N VAL A 301 -4.61 -17.39 -4.18
CA VAL A 301 -5.92 -17.58 -4.81
C VAL A 301 -5.78 -17.97 -6.27
N PHE A 302 -4.90 -17.28 -7.02
CA PHE A 302 -4.64 -17.57 -8.44
C PHE A 302 -4.10 -18.99 -8.64
N VAL A 303 -3.20 -19.43 -7.78
CA VAL A 303 -2.55 -20.75 -7.89
C VAL A 303 -3.41 -21.89 -7.34
N THR A 304 -4.50 -21.59 -6.62
CA THR A 304 -5.36 -22.61 -5.98
C THR A 304 -5.80 -23.68 -6.97
N GLY A 305 -6.24 -23.30 -8.17
CA GLY A 305 -6.66 -24.25 -9.20
C GLY A 305 -5.52 -25.16 -9.65
N ILE A 306 -4.33 -24.61 -9.86
CA ILE A 306 -3.16 -25.35 -10.35
C ILE A 306 -2.61 -26.28 -9.28
N VAL A 307 -2.54 -25.80 -8.02
CA VAL A 307 -2.07 -26.57 -6.85
C VAL A 307 -2.96 -27.80 -6.58
N VAL A 308 -4.25 -27.66 -6.80
CA VAL A 308 -5.20 -28.74 -6.58
C VAL A 308 -5.07 -29.82 -7.64
N ASP A 309 -4.74 -29.47 -8.88
CA ASP A 309 -4.66 -30.41 -10.01
C ASP A 309 -3.63 -31.51 -9.76
N ASP A 310 -2.47 -31.22 -9.18
CA ASP A 310 -1.46 -32.22 -8.85
C ASP A 310 -2.02 -33.31 -7.92
N SER A 311 -2.77 -32.90 -6.90
CA SER A 311 -3.39 -33.81 -5.94
C SER A 311 -4.57 -34.59 -6.55
N ILE A 312 -5.34 -33.95 -7.44
CA ILE A 312 -6.47 -34.61 -8.14
C ILE A 312 -5.95 -35.72 -9.03
N ILE A 313 -4.94 -35.45 -9.88
CA ILE A 313 -4.39 -36.43 -10.84
C ILE A 313 -3.93 -37.69 -10.09
N ILE A 314 -3.20 -37.53 -9.00
CA ILE A 314 -2.71 -38.65 -8.21
C ILE A 314 -3.85 -39.41 -7.53
N ALA A 315 -4.78 -38.68 -6.89
CA ALA A 315 -5.92 -39.31 -6.20
C ALA A 315 -6.84 -40.05 -7.17
N GLU A 316 -7.10 -39.47 -8.35
CA GLU A 316 -7.93 -40.08 -9.38
C GLU A 316 -7.28 -41.36 -9.94
N ASN A 317 -5.99 -41.32 -10.26
CA ASN A 317 -5.30 -42.49 -10.77
C ASN A 317 -5.24 -43.62 -9.73
N MET A 318 -4.98 -43.27 -8.46
CA MET A 318 -5.07 -44.24 -7.37
C MET A 318 -6.46 -44.86 -7.23
N HIS A 319 -7.52 -44.02 -7.29
CA HIS A 319 -8.90 -44.48 -7.22
C HIS A 319 -9.23 -45.42 -8.40
N ARG A 320 -8.75 -45.12 -9.60
CA ARG A 320 -8.90 -45.97 -10.80
C ARG A 320 -8.23 -47.32 -10.57
N HIS A 321 -6.97 -47.37 -10.13
CA HIS A 321 -6.25 -48.62 -9.88
C HIS A 321 -6.85 -49.42 -8.75
N PHE A 322 -7.37 -48.81 -7.70
CA PHE A 322 -8.05 -49.51 -6.61
C PHE A 322 -9.36 -50.15 -7.08
N LYS A 323 -10.11 -49.51 -7.98
CA LYS A 323 -11.31 -50.07 -8.58
C LYS A 323 -11.01 -51.22 -9.52
N MET A 324 -9.88 -51.25 -10.23
CA MET A 324 -9.51 -52.35 -11.14
C MET A 324 -9.19 -53.65 -10.38
N LYS A 325 -8.85 -53.61 -9.08
CA LYS A 325 -8.54 -54.78 -8.23
C LYS A 325 -7.49 -55.72 -8.82
N ARG A 326 -6.61 -55.26 -9.72
CA ARG A 326 -5.58 -56.07 -10.40
C ARG A 326 -4.37 -56.36 -9.53
N LEU A 327 -4.05 -55.48 -8.56
CA LEU A 327 -2.90 -55.54 -7.68
C LEU A 327 -3.35 -55.30 -6.24
N PRO A 328 -2.56 -55.79 -5.25
CA PRO A 328 -2.76 -55.41 -3.85
C PRO A 328 -2.72 -53.89 -3.67
N PHE A 329 -3.53 -53.33 -2.76
CA PHE A 329 -3.70 -51.90 -2.61
C PHE A 329 -2.39 -51.11 -2.52
N LYS A 330 -1.36 -51.60 -1.81
CA LYS A 330 -0.06 -50.95 -1.70
C LYS A 330 0.68 -50.90 -3.04
N GLN A 331 0.68 -52.02 -3.78
CA GLN A 331 1.31 -52.06 -5.11
C GLN A 331 0.52 -51.25 -6.14
N ALA A 332 -0.80 -51.29 -6.07
CA ALA A 332 -1.67 -50.49 -6.92
C ALA A 332 -1.44 -48.97 -6.71
N ALA A 333 -1.24 -48.53 -5.47
CA ALA A 333 -0.89 -47.14 -5.16
C ALA A 333 0.47 -46.75 -5.76
N LEU A 334 1.50 -47.57 -5.56
CA LEU A 334 2.84 -47.30 -6.11
C LEU A 334 2.82 -47.27 -7.66
N TYR A 335 2.10 -48.21 -8.27
CA TYR A 335 1.96 -48.26 -9.72
C TYR A 335 1.24 -47.02 -10.26
N ALA A 336 0.14 -46.62 -9.60
CA ALA A 336 -0.60 -45.41 -9.95
C ALA A 336 0.25 -44.14 -9.89
N ILE A 337 1.08 -43.99 -8.86
CA ILE A 337 1.97 -42.84 -8.71
C ILE A 337 3.05 -42.84 -9.81
N ASN A 338 3.68 -43.99 -10.08
CA ASN A 338 4.70 -44.11 -11.11
C ASN A 338 4.16 -43.77 -12.52
N GLU A 339 2.90 -44.13 -12.81
CA GLU A 339 2.26 -43.87 -14.10
C GLU A 339 2.10 -42.37 -14.38
N VAL A 340 1.68 -41.57 -13.37
CA VAL A 340 1.37 -40.16 -13.56
C VAL A 340 2.41 -39.21 -12.97
N GLY A 341 3.35 -39.71 -12.17
CA GLY A 341 4.33 -38.87 -11.47
C GLY A 341 5.20 -38.03 -12.41
N ASN A 342 5.82 -38.64 -13.41
CA ASN A 342 6.65 -37.93 -14.38
C ASN A 342 5.87 -36.87 -15.18
N PRO A 343 4.69 -37.16 -15.77
CA PRO A 343 3.86 -36.15 -16.39
C PRO A 343 3.51 -34.98 -15.47
N THR A 344 3.16 -35.26 -14.20
CA THR A 344 2.82 -34.22 -13.21
C THR A 344 4.03 -33.34 -12.88
N ILE A 345 5.21 -33.92 -12.66
CA ILE A 345 6.45 -33.18 -12.46
C ILE A 345 6.73 -32.24 -13.63
N LEU A 346 6.67 -32.77 -14.86
CA LEU A 346 6.93 -31.97 -16.07
C LEU A 346 5.91 -30.83 -16.20
N ALA A 347 4.63 -31.10 -15.96
CA ALA A 347 3.55 -30.11 -16.02
C ALA A 347 3.81 -28.98 -15.01
N THR A 348 4.12 -29.29 -13.77
CA THR A 348 4.41 -28.30 -12.74
C THR A 348 5.60 -27.41 -13.12
N PHE A 349 6.71 -27.99 -13.61
CA PHE A 349 7.87 -27.20 -14.04
C PHE A 349 7.58 -26.33 -15.27
N THR A 350 6.75 -26.79 -16.19
CA THR A 350 6.36 -25.97 -17.35
C THR A 350 5.50 -24.78 -16.96
N VAL A 351 4.60 -24.93 -15.99
CA VAL A 351 3.81 -23.81 -15.45
C VAL A 351 4.72 -22.82 -14.70
N ILE A 352 5.65 -23.32 -13.87
CA ILE A 352 6.63 -22.46 -13.18
C ILE A 352 7.44 -21.66 -14.22
N ALA A 353 7.95 -22.30 -15.27
CA ALA A 353 8.72 -21.66 -16.32
C ALA A 353 7.90 -20.59 -17.07
N SER A 354 6.59 -20.74 -17.18
CA SER A 354 5.71 -19.76 -17.84
C SER A 354 5.41 -18.54 -16.96
N VAL A 355 5.36 -18.70 -15.63
CA VAL A 355 5.00 -17.64 -14.67
C VAL A 355 6.23 -16.89 -14.17
N LEU A 356 7.38 -17.58 -14.03
CA LEU A 356 8.61 -17.02 -13.47
C LEU A 356 9.17 -15.77 -14.18
N PRO A 357 9.07 -15.60 -15.52
CA PRO A 357 9.53 -14.38 -16.20
C PRO A 357 8.91 -13.08 -15.67
N MET A 358 7.70 -13.14 -15.09
CA MET A 358 7.06 -11.97 -14.45
C MET A 358 7.84 -11.47 -13.21
N ALA A 359 8.67 -12.31 -12.61
CA ALA A 359 9.51 -11.91 -11.47
C ALA A 359 10.68 -10.98 -11.88
N PHE A 360 11.03 -10.95 -13.15
CA PHE A 360 12.14 -10.13 -13.69
C PHE A 360 11.70 -8.81 -14.28
N VAL A 361 10.47 -8.39 -14.04
CA VAL A 361 9.98 -7.07 -14.47
C VAL A 361 10.82 -5.98 -13.81
N SER A 362 11.35 -5.06 -14.62
CA SER A 362 12.21 -3.96 -14.17
C SER A 362 11.39 -2.71 -13.78
N GLY A 363 12.03 -1.75 -13.10
CA GLY A 363 11.44 -0.48 -12.70
C GLY A 363 10.70 -0.55 -11.35
N LEU A 364 9.88 0.46 -11.08
CA LEU A 364 9.15 0.57 -9.79
C LEU A 364 8.18 -0.58 -9.54
N MET A 365 7.63 -1.16 -10.61
CA MET A 365 6.67 -2.26 -10.52
C MET A 365 7.33 -3.62 -10.22
N GLY A 366 8.62 -3.78 -10.51
CA GLY A 366 9.35 -5.03 -10.30
C GLY A 366 9.25 -5.55 -8.87
N PRO A 367 9.74 -4.81 -7.86
CA PRO A 367 9.66 -5.23 -6.46
C PRO A 367 8.23 -5.45 -5.96
N TYR A 368 7.26 -4.74 -6.54
CA TYR A 368 5.85 -4.88 -6.19
C TYR A 368 5.22 -6.14 -6.77
N MET A 369 5.56 -6.51 -8.01
CA MET A 369 4.98 -7.66 -8.72
C MET A 369 5.71 -8.98 -8.47
N ALA A 370 7.02 -8.94 -8.20
CA ALA A 370 7.87 -10.12 -8.04
C ALA A 370 7.37 -11.14 -6.98
N PRO A 371 6.79 -10.75 -5.83
CA PRO A 371 6.27 -11.71 -4.85
C PRO A 371 5.18 -12.64 -5.40
N MET A 372 4.41 -12.20 -6.40
CA MET A 372 3.34 -13.00 -6.99
C MET A 372 3.87 -14.25 -7.73
N PRO A 373 4.71 -14.14 -8.78
CA PRO A 373 5.23 -15.32 -9.49
C PRO A 373 6.16 -16.17 -8.63
N ILE A 374 6.92 -15.58 -7.73
CA ILE A 374 7.79 -16.31 -6.80
C ILE A 374 6.93 -17.12 -5.83
N GLY A 375 5.93 -16.51 -5.23
CA GLY A 375 5.01 -17.18 -4.31
C GLY A 375 4.21 -18.28 -4.98
N ALA A 376 3.73 -18.04 -6.19
CA ALA A 376 3.08 -19.05 -7.03
C ALA A 376 4.00 -20.25 -7.30
N SER A 377 5.26 -19.99 -7.67
CA SER A 377 6.24 -21.04 -7.95
C SER A 377 6.55 -21.89 -6.70
N ILE A 378 6.70 -21.25 -5.54
CA ILE A 378 6.89 -21.95 -4.25
C ILE A 378 5.67 -22.82 -3.95
N ALA A 379 4.46 -22.29 -4.07
CA ALA A 379 3.24 -23.05 -3.82
C ALA A 379 3.11 -24.28 -4.74
N MET A 380 3.49 -24.15 -6.03
CA MET A 380 3.49 -25.25 -6.98
C MET A 380 4.54 -26.32 -6.66
N ILE A 381 5.75 -25.95 -6.25
CA ILE A 381 6.77 -26.92 -5.82
C ILE A 381 6.30 -27.68 -4.58
N LEU A 382 5.70 -26.98 -3.63
CA LEU A 382 5.18 -27.59 -2.40
C LEU A 382 3.95 -28.46 -2.68
N SER A 383 3.09 -28.04 -3.65
CA SER A 383 1.97 -28.86 -4.13
C SER A 383 2.46 -30.19 -4.71
N LEU A 384 3.44 -30.15 -5.58
CA LEU A 384 4.05 -31.34 -6.15
C LEU A 384 4.61 -32.26 -5.05
N PHE A 385 5.29 -31.69 -4.06
CA PHE A 385 5.78 -32.45 -2.92
C PHE A 385 4.64 -33.12 -2.13
N VAL A 386 3.58 -32.39 -1.82
CA VAL A 386 2.38 -32.90 -1.13
C VAL A 386 1.69 -33.95 -1.96
N ALA A 387 1.55 -33.71 -3.27
CA ALA A 387 0.90 -34.63 -4.20
C ALA A 387 1.64 -35.96 -4.33
N LEU A 388 2.97 -35.97 -4.29
CA LEU A 388 3.77 -37.19 -4.39
C LEU A 388 4.01 -37.91 -3.04
N THR A 389 3.76 -37.24 -1.90
CA THR A 389 4.03 -37.81 -0.57
C THR A 389 2.75 -37.98 0.26
N ILE A 390 2.09 -36.88 0.59
CA ILE A 390 0.94 -36.83 1.48
C ILE A 390 -0.33 -37.36 0.81
N THR A 391 -0.61 -36.89 -0.44
CA THR A 391 -1.80 -37.32 -1.16
C THR A 391 -1.88 -38.83 -1.38
N PRO A 392 -0.81 -39.56 -1.74
CA PRO A 392 -0.84 -41.00 -1.83
C PRO A 392 -1.12 -41.68 -0.51
N TYR A 393 -0.55 -41.16 0.60
CA TYR A 393 -0.81 -41.69 1.93
C TYR A 393 -2.27 -41.53 2.33
N LEU A 394 -2.84 -40.35 2.12
CA LEU A 394 -4.26 -40.07 2.34
C LEU A 394 -5.14 -40.94 1.43
N GLY A 395 -4.77 -41.06 0.15
CA GLY A 395 -5.45 -41.92 -0.82
C GLY A 395 -5.45 -43.37 -0.40
N TYR A 396 -4.32 -43.89 0.11
CA TYR A 396 -4.23 -45.24 0.62
C TYR A 396 -5.15 -45.46 1.84
N ILE A 397 -5.32 -44.49 2.71
CA ILE A 397 -6.21 -44.59 3.88
C ILE A 397 -7.69 -44.48 3.49
N PHE A 398 -8.06 -43.43 2.71
CA PHE A 398 -9.46 -43.06 2.49
C PHE A 398 -10.07 -43.73 1.27
N LEU A 399 -9.31 -43.96 0.17
CA LEU A 399 -9.82 -44.56 -1.04
C LEU A 399 -9.90 -46.07 -1.01
N ARG A 400 -9.26 -46.70 -0.03
CA ARG A 400 -9.32 -48.14 0.15
C ARG A 400 -10.73 -48.58 0.54
N GLU A 401 -11.43 -49.24 -0.37
CA GLU A 401 -12.71 -49.87 -0.06
C GLU A 401 -12.43 -51.18 0.74
N LYS A 402 -12.94 -51.27 1.96
CA LYS A 402 -13.05 -52.55 2.66
C LYS A 402 -14.11 -53.36 1.91
N ASP A 403 -13.75 -54.56 1.43
CA ASP A 403 -14.72 -55.45 0.83
C ASP A 403 -15.89 -55.67 1.79
N LYS A 404 -17.03 -55.04 1.48
CA LYS A 404 -18.28 -55.36 2.17
C LYS A 404 -18.67 -56.76 1.69
N LYS A 405 -18.46 -57.78 2.56
CA LYS A 405 -19.02 -59.12 2.34
C LYS A 405 -20.53 -58.98 2.09
N GLY A 406 -20.98 -59.24 0.85
CA GLY A 406 -22.38 -59.33 0.48
C GLY A 406 -23.05 -58.15 -0.23
N GLY A 407 -22.28 -57.15 -0.71
CA GLY A 407 -22.84 -56.07 -1.58
C GLY A 407 -22.87 -56.54 -3.01
N VAL A 408 -24.07 -56.51 -3.61
CA VAL A 408 -24.26 -56.71 -5.06
C VAL A 408 -23.38 -55.67 -5.77
N GLU A 409 -22.38 -56.15 -6.56
CA GLU A 409 -21.60 -55.30 -7.47
C GLU A 409 -22.58 -54.54 -8.35
N LYS A 410 -22.68 -53.22 -8.19
CA LYS A 410 -23.38 -52.39 -9.18
C LYS A 410 -22.63 -52.58 -10.50
N VAL A 411 -23.24 -53.35 -11.39
CA VAL A 411 -22.80 -53.50 -12.80
C VAL A 411 -22.57 -52.09 -13.33
N GLN A 412 -21.32 -51.71 -13.55
CA GLN A 412 -21.01 -50.43 -14.20
C GLN A 412 -21.64 -50.46 -15.59
N LYS A 413 -22.50 -49.47 -15.87
CA LYS A 413 -23.04 -49.30 -17.19
C LYS A 413 -21.90 -49.28 -18.21
N PRO A 414 -22.01 -49.94 -19.36
CA PRO A 414 -21.02 -49.88 -20.43
C PRO A 414 -20.69 -48.40 -20.73
N LEU A 415 -19.44 -48.10 -20.98
CA LEU A 415 -18.97 -46.73 -21.23
C LEU A 415 -19.80 -46.04 -22.33
N GLU A 416 -20.23 -46.80 -23.32
CA GLU A 416 -21.02 -46.40 -24.48
C GLU A 416 -22.42 -45.88 -24.12
N GLU A 417 -22.98 -46.28 -22.98
CA GLU A 417 -24.30 -45.81 -22.53
C GLU A 417 -24.22 -44.52 -21.71
N THR A 418 -23.02 -44.07 -21.34
CA THR A 418 -22.83 -42.86 -20.55
C THR A 418 -23.15 -41.63 -21.40
N PHE A 419 -23.88 -40.66 -20.81
CA PHE A 419 -24.21 -39.37 -21.45
C PHE A 419 -22.97 -38.65 -21.98
N ILE A 420 -21.90 -38.63 -21.22
CA ILE A 420 -20.63 -38.01 -21.58
C ILE A 420 -20.03 -38.66 -22.83
N TYR A 421 -20.03 -39.99 -22.91
CA TYR A 421 -19.57 -40.72 -24.11
C TYR A 421 -20.40 -40.38 -25.36
N LYS A 422 -21.72 -40.31 -25.22
CA LYS A 422 -22.60 -39.94 -26.33
C LYS A 422 -22.31 -38.53 -26.86
N VAL A 423 -22.12 -37.55 -25.96
CA VAL A 423 -21.77 -36.18 -26.34
C VAL A 423 -20.40 -36.14 -27.02
N TYR A 424 -19.38 -36.75 -26.40
CA TYR A 424 -18.04 -36.83 -26.93
C TYR A 424 -17.98 -37.46 -28.31
N ASN A 425 -18.58 -38.64 -28.45
CA ASN A 425 -18.64 -39.39 -29.72
C ASN A 425 -19.32 -38.59 -30.82
N LYS A 426 -20.38 -37.82 -30.50
CA LYS A 426 -21.09 -36.96 -31.46
C LYS A 426 -20.21 -35.85 -32.03
N PHE A 427 -19.33 -35.26 -31.23
CA PHE A 427 -18.47 -34.15 -31.65
C PHE A 427 -17.13 -34.62 -32.23
N GLU A 428 -16.48 -35.59 -31.61
CA GLU A 428 -15.12 -35.98 -31.96
C GLU A 428 -15.05 -37.01 -33.08
N ARG A 429 -15.97 -37.99 -33.12
CA ARG A 429 -16.00 -39.01 -34.17
C ARG A 429 -16.01 -38.42 -35.58
N PRO A 430 -16.85 -37.42 -35.93
CA PRO A 430 -16.83 -36.80 -37.25
C PRO A 430 -15.49 -36.10 -37.58
N LEU A 431 -14.77 -35.60 -36.58
CA LEU A 431 -13.47 -34.95 -36.77
C LEU A 431 -12.36 -35.99 -37.02
N LEU A 432 -12.45 -37.15 -36.37
CA LEU A 432 -11.49 -38.25 -36.55
C LEU A 432 -11.70 -38.97 -37.89
N GLU A 433 -12.95 -39.21 -38.31
CA GLU A 433 -13.29 -39.96 -39.52
C GLU A 433 -13.11 -39.13 -40.80
N SER A 434 -13.37 -37.81 -40.78
CA SER A 434 -13.36 -36.98 -41.98
C SER A 434 -12.19 -35.98 -42.00
N LYS A 435 -11.28 -36.14 -42.99
CA LYS A 435 -10.18 -35.20 -43.23
C LYS A 435 -10.68 -33.76 -43.51
N ALA A 436 -11.77 -33.61 -44.25
CA ALA A 436 -12.33 -32.30 -44.59
C ALA A 436 -12.86 -31.57 -43.34
N LYS A 437 -13.61 -32.25 -42.45
CA LYS A 437 -14.12 -31.66 -41.21
C LYS A 437 -12.98 -31.28 -40.24
N ARG A 438 -11.92 -32.08 -40.17
CA ARG A 438 -10.73 -31.80 -39.40
C ARG A 438 -10.06 -30.51 -39.84
N TRP A 439 -9.79 -30.39 -41.15
CA TRP A 439 -9.18 -29.19 -41.71
C TRP A 439 -10.07 -27.94 -41.59
N LEU A 440 -11.38 -28.12 -41.74
CA LEU A 440 -12.36 -27.04 -41.52
C LEU A 440 -12.33 -26.55 -40.06
N PHE A 441 -12.30 -27.48 -39.11
CA PHE A 441 -12.21 -27.16 -37.68
C PHE A 441 -10.90 -26.45 -37.35
N LEU A 442 -9.75 -26.96 -37.78
CA LEU A 442 -8.44 -26.36 -37.58
C LEU A 442 -8.34 -24.98 -38.25
N GLY A 443 -8.85 -24.85 -39.49
CA GLY A 443 -8.90 -23.58 -40.20
C GLY A 443 -9.80 -22.57 -39.50
N GLY A 444 -10.96 -22.97 -39.01
CA GLY A 444 -11.87 -22.14 -38.23
C GLY A 444 -11.23 -21.66 -36.93
N THR A 445 -10.55 -22.55 -36.21
CA THR A 445 -9.82 -22.21 -35.00
C THR A 445 -8.68 -21.22 -35.28
N PHE A 446 -7.96 -21.43 -36.39
CA PHE A 446 -6.88 -20.51 -36.81
C PHE A 446 -7.42 -19.13 -37.20
N VAL A 447 -8.53 -19.06 -37.96
CA VAL A 447 -9.20 -17.79 -38.31
C VAL A 447 -9.67 -17.06 -37.03
N LEU A 448 -10.23 -17.79 -36.06
CA LEU A 448 -10.66 -17.23 -34.79
C LEU A 448 -9.47 -16.67 -33.99
N LEU A 449 -8.35 -17.40 -33.97
CA LEU A 449 -7.12 -16.94 -33.36
C LEU A 449 -6.59 -15.64 -34.01
N MET A 450 -6.56 -15.61 -35.34
CA MET A 450 -6.15 -14.42 -36.10
C MET A 450 -7.10 -13.25 -35.84
N GLY A 451 -8.40 -13.50 -35.80
CA GLY A 451 -9.41 -12.49 -35.46
C GLY A 451 -9.22 -11.89 -34.08
N THR A 452 -8.89 -12.71 -33.07
CA THR A 452 -8.57 -12.21 -31.72
C THR A 452 -7.28 -11.39 -31.68
N MET A 453 -6.26 -11.77 -32.47
CA MET A 453 -5.04 -10.96 -32.60
C MET A 453 -5.31 -9.60 -33.25
N VAL A 454 -6.20 -9.52 -34.23
CA VAL A 454 -6.60 -8.25 -34.85
C VAL A 454 -7.24 -7.32 -33.83
N LEU A 455 -8.08 -7.82 -32.91
CA LEU A 455 -8.68 -7.01 -31.84
C LEU A 455 -7.61 -6.39 -30.91
N PHE A 456 -6.49 -7.09 -30.73
CA PHE A 456 -5.35 -6.57 -29.96
C PHE A 456 -4.62 -5.45 -30.72
N PHE A 457 -4.34 -5.65 -32.01
CA PHE A 457 -3.66 -4.65 -32.84
C PHE A 457 -4.53 -3.40 -33.09
N THR A 458 -5.83 -3.55 -33.22
CA THR A 458 -6.76 -2.41 -33.38
C THR A 458 -7.00 -1.65 -32.08
N LYS A 459 -6.37 -2.07 -30.96
CA LYS A 459 -6.57 -1.50 -29.62
C LYS A 459 -8.04 -1.51 -29.15
N SER A 460 -8.89 -2.33 -29.76
CA SER A 460 -10.27 -2.55 -29.31
C SER A 460 -10.30 -3.18 -27.91
N VAL A 461 -9.25 -3.94 -27.57
CA VAL A 461 -9.00 -4.44 -26.23
C VAL A 461 -7.88 -3.61 -25.60
N ALA A 462 -8.20 -2.87 -24.54
CA ALA A 462 -7.22 -2.07 -23.84
C ALA A 462 -6.24 -2.96 -23.06
N VAL A 463 -4.94 -2.85 -23.39
CA VAL A 463 -3.88 -3.55 -22.66
C VAL A 463 -3.48 -2.70 -21.46
N LYS A 464 -3.69 -3.22 -20.27
CA LYS A 464 -3.28 -2.59 -19.01
C LYS A 464 -2.49 -3.60 -18.20
N MET A 465 -1.39 -3.14 -17.59
CA MET A 465 -0.51 -4.00 -16.80
C MET A 465 -1.19 -4.47 -15.50
N LEU A 466 -1.99 -3.61 -14.89
CA LEU A 466 -2.74 -3.90 -13.66
C LEU A 466 -4.20 -3.49 -13.83
N PRO A 467 -5.13 -4.24 -13.23
CA PRO A 467 -6.51 -3.79 -13.12
C PRO A 467 -6.57 -2.49 -12.29
N PHE A 468 -7.58 -1.67 -12.56
CA PHE A 468 -7.86 -0.52 -11.71
C PHE A 468 -8.19 -1.00 -10.30
N ASP A 469 -7.60 -0.32 -9.31
CA ASP A 469 -7.97 -0.46 -7.93
C ASP A 469 -8.99 0.64 -7.58
N ASN A 470 -10.16 0.25 -7.13
CA ASN A 470 -11.14 1.19 -6.61
C ASN A 470 -10.66 1.66 -5.23
N LYS A 471 -10.12 2.86 -5.19
CA LYS A 471 -9.79 3.54 -3.94
C LYS A 471 -11.01 4.31 -3.44
N ASN A 472 -11.12 4.43 -2.13
CA ASN A 472 -12.17 5.22 -1.49
C ASN A 472 -11.87 6.74 -1.56
N GLU A 473 -10.85 7.13 -2.32
CA GLU A 473 -10.45 8.52 -2.51
C GLU A 473 -10.08 8.79 -3.98
N PHE A 474 -10.35 10.00 -4.42
CA PHE A 474 -9.85 10.53 -5.69
C PHE A 474 -9.29 11.94 -5.47
N GLN A 475 -8.46 12.39 -6.36
CA GLN A 475 -7.76 13.66 -6.28
C GLN A 475 -8.09 14.50 -7.52
N ILE A 476 -8.44 15.76 -7.28
CA ILE A 476 -8.60 16.79 -8.32
C ILE A 476 -7.37 17.69 -8.22
N VAL A 477 -6.60 17.76 -9.29
CA VAL A 477 -5.44 18.66 -9.40
C VAL A 477 -5.87 19.89 -10.18
N ILE A 478 -5.65 21.07 -9.60
CA ILE A 478 -6.00 22.35 -10.17
C ILE A 478 -4.72 23.10 -10.49
N ASP A 479 -4.37 23.21 -11.76
CA ASP A 479 -3.24 23.98 -12.24
C ASP A 479 -3.69 25.37 -12.67
N MET A 480 -3.27 26.39 -11.93
CA MET A 480 -3.53 27.78 -12.25
C MET A 480 -2.37 28.38 -13.06
N PRO A 481 -2.60 29.40 -13.88
CA PRO A 481 -1.54 30.10 -14.59
C PRO A 481 -0.46 30.63 -13.63
N GLU A 482 0.79 30.64 -14.08
CA GLU A 482 1.90 31.19 -13.29
C GLU A 482 1.63 32.64 -12.85
N GLY A 483 1.96 32.97 -11.60
CA GLY A 483 1.72 34.27 -11.01
C GLY A 483 0.32 34.46 -10.40
N THR A 484 -0.53 33.43 -10.42
CA THR A 484 -1.83 33.48 -9.73
C THR A 484 -1.63 33.54 -8.22
N THR A 485 -2.36 34.42 -7.53
CA THR A 485 -2.29 34.55 -6.07
C THR A 485 -2.95 33.37 -5.35
N LEU A 486 -2.53 33.14 -4.11
CA LEU A 486 -3.09 32.09 -3.26
C LEU A 486 -4.61 32.25 -3.07
N GLU A 487 -5.08 33.48 -2.87
CA GLU A 487 -6.50 33.80 -2.69
C GLU A 487 -7.31 33.49 -3.95
N ARG A 488 -6.76 33.78 -5.13
CA ARG A 488 -7.45 33.50 -6.40
C ARG A 488 -7.58 32.00 -6.64
N THR A 489 -6.53 31.24 -6.34
CA THR A 489 -6.57 29.78 -6.37
C THR A 489 -7.60 29.25 -5.37
N GLY A 490 -7.67 29.86 -4.18
CA GLY A 490 -8.66 29.54 -3.15
C GLY A 490 -10.10 29.68 -3.62
N VAL A 491 -10.43 30.76 -4.32
CA VAL A 491 -11.79 30.97 -4.88
C VAL A 491 -12.17 29.86 -5.86
N VAL A 492 -11.27 29.51 -6.79
CA VAL A 492 -11.54 28.43 -7.76
C VAL A 492 -11.71 27.08 -7.05
N THR A 493 -10.86 26.79 -6.07
CA THR A 493 -10.95 25.57 -5.29
C THR A 493 -12.27 25.50 -4.52
N GLN A 494 -12.74 26.62 -3.97
CA GLN A 494 -13.99 26.69 -3.24
C GLN A 494 -15.22 26.46 -4.15
N GLU A 495 -15.21 26.94 -5.38
CA GLU A 495 -16.28 26.64 -6.36
C GLU A 495 -16.38 25.13 -6.63
N ILE A 496 -15.24 24.45 -6.79
CA ILE A 496 -15.19 23.00 -6.97
C ILE A 496 -15.68 22.28 -5.71
N ALA A 497 -15.26 22.73 -4.54
CA ALA A 497 -15.66 22.19 -3.25
C ALA A 497 -17.18 22.28 -3.01
N GLN A 498 -17.79 23.40 -3.38
CA GLN A 498 -19.25 23.57 -3.35
C GLN A 498 -19.96 22.54 -4.23
N TYR A 499 -19.40 22.26 -5.42
CA TYR A 499 -19.95 21.20 -6.27
C TYR A 499 -19.79 19.82 -5.63
N LEU A 500 -18.65 19.51 -5.03
CA LEU A 500 -18.40 18.24 -4.35
C LEU A 500 -19.33 18.03 -3.16
N SER A 501 -19.64 19.08 -2.41
CA SER A 501 -20.56 19.01 -1.27
C SER A 501 -21.99 18.58 -1.64
N THR A 502 -22.37 18.76 -2.91
CA THR A 502 -23.71 18.37 -3.43
C THR A 502 -23.76 16.92 -3.94
N ARG A 503 -22.64 16.20 -3.97
CA ARG A 503 -22.59 14.84 -4.52
C ARG A 503 -22.92 13.79 -3.48
N PRO A 504 -23.83 12.84 -3.82
CA PRO A 504 -24.28 11.81 -2.88
C PRO A 504 -23.22 10.76 -2.57
N GLU A 505 -22.14 10.70 -3.37
CA GLU A 505 -21.05 9.74 -3.19
C GLU A 505 -19.91 10.29 -2.30
N VAL A 506 -19.90 11.60 -2.04
CA VAL A 506 -18.81 12.25 -1.30
C VAL A 506 -19.12 12.24 0.20
N VAL A 507 -18.23 11.65 0.99
CA VAL A 507 -18.27 11.66 2.45
C VAL A 507 -17.66 12.94 3.00
N ASN A 508 -16.40 13.20 2.63
CA ASN A 508 -15.70 14.44 2.97
C ASN A 508 -14.76 14.83 1.83
N TYR A 509 -14.35 16.08 1.82
CA TYR A 509 -13.35 16.59 0.90
C TYR A 509 -12.39 17.52 1.62
N GLN A 510 -11.16 17.53 1.15
CA GLN A 510 -10.10 18.38 1.68
C GLN A 510 -9.52 19.22 0.57
N ASN A 511 -9.37 20.50 0.82
CA ASN A 511 -8.71 21.43 -0.07
C ASN A 511 -7.30 21.72 0.47
N TYR A 512 -6.32 21.59 -0.40
CA TYR A 512 -4.92 21.96 -0.17
C TYR A 512 -4.53 22.98 -1.22
N ILE A 513 -4.37 24.23 -0.81
CA ILE A 513 -4.11 25.37 -1.68
C ILE A 513 -2.73 25.93 -1.40
#